data_b9f36f0c0d210c2ffef7f3683cfe3ed2
#
_entry.id   b9f36f0c0d210c2ffef7f3683cfe3ed2
#
_cell.length_a   1.000
_cell.length_b   1.000
_cell.length_c   1.000
_cell.angle_alpha   90.00
_cell.angle_beta   90.00
_cell.angle_gamma   90.00
#
_symmetry.space_group_name_H-M   'P 1'
#
loop_
_entity.id
_entity.type
_entity.pdbx_description
1 polymer ?
#
loop_
_entity_poly.entity_id
_entity_poly.type
_entity_poly.pdbx_seq_one_letter_code
_entity_poly.pdbx_strand_id
1 'polypeptide(L)'
;MKLTILGSGTSHGVPMIGCSCPTCLSADPRDNRTNASLLIESQGRNILIDCGRDFRQQALRHRLSRVDYILLTHTHFDHVAGIDDLRVFSRHGRPIPLFGSPAHLAYLKTYIYHYLFDPTIQRGGGVTELELVAVGERFMLEGSLFETLPAWHGEIEVYGYKFGGCAYLSDVSRLPEATVQKLYGLEVLVLGALRHAPHPTHFTLSQALALASEVKPRRLFFTHLCHDVLHAKVEQAFGQPGSPYHTNLDAHLAYDGLQIEV
;
A
#
# COMPACT_ATOMS: atom_id res chain seq x y z
N MET A 1 13.35 5.20 -11.57
CA MET A 1 12.46 4.21 -10.87
C MET A 1 11.03 4.61 -11.17
N LYS A 2 10.14 3.63 -11.40
CA LYS A 2 8.72 3.92 -11.65
C LYS A 2 7.87 3.30 -10.55
N LEU A 3 6.95 4.07 -9.98
CA LEU A 3 5.96 3.63 -9.02
C LEU A 3 4.59 3.59 -9.71
N THR A 4 3.85 2.51 -9.53
CA THR A 4 2.48 2.39 -10.02
C THR A 4 1.57 2.07 -8.84
N ILE A 5 0.61 2.95 -8.54
CA ILE A 5 -0.45 2.67 -7.57
C ILE A 5 -1.37 1.63 -8.21
N LEU A 6 -1.28 0.38 -7.79
CA LEU A 6 -2.14 -0.69 -8.31
C LEU A 6 -3.56 -0.57 -7.76
N GLY A 7 -3.67 -0.17 -6.50
CA GLY A 7 -4.90 0.10 -5.82
C GLY A 7 -4.74 1.21 -4.79
N SER A 8 -5.77 2.05 -4.66
CA SER A 8 -5.77 3.26 -3.82
C SER A 8 -6.87 3.25 -2.74
N GLY A 9 -7.67 2.19 -2.69
CA GLY A 9 -8.82 2.07 -1.82
C GLY A 9 -8.54 1.34 -0.52
N THR A 10 -9.43 1.56 0.44
CA THR A 10 -9.47 0.87 1.73
C THR A 10 -9.99 -0.58 1.61
N SER A 11 -10.12 -1.27 2.72
CA SER A 11 -10.45 -2.70 2.82
C SER A 11 -11.71 -3.15 2.05
N HIS A 12 -12.77 -2.36 2.03
CA HIS A 12 -14.00 -2.72 1.29
C HIS A 12 -13.96 -2.31 -0.20
N GLY A 13 -12.93 -1.57 -0.63
CA GLY A 13 -12.87 -1.00 -1.98
C GLY A 13 -13.91 0.12 -2.20
N VAL A 14 -13.85 0.76 -3.38
CA VAL A 14 -14.84 1.73 -3.83
C VAL A 14 -15.16 1.40 -5.29
N PRO A 15 -16.45 1.23 -5.67
CA PRO A 15 -17.66 1.35 -4.85
C PRO A 15 -17.77 0.27 -3.77
N MET A 16 -18.35 0.64 -2.63
CA MET A 16 -18.64 -0.29 -1.54
C MET A 16 -19.94 -1.05 -1.84
N ILE A 17 -19.96 -2.34 -1.57
CA ILE A 17 -21.13 -3.21 -1.79
C ILE A 17 -22.36 -2.64 -1.07
N GLY A 18 -23.46 -2.46 -1.83
CA GLY A 18 -24.73 -1.96 -1.31
C GLY A 18 -24.78 -0.46 -1.03
N CYS A 19 -23.72 0.30 -1.34
CA CYS A 19 -23.68 1.75 -1.12
C CYS A 19 -24.10 2.52 -2.38
N SER A 20 -24.93 3.56 -2.18
CA SER A 20 -25.40 4.48 -3.22
C SER A 20 -24.97 5.93 -3.00
N CYS A 21 -23.88 6.15 -2.25
CA CYS A 21 -23.35 7.49 -2.06
C CYS A 21 -22.78 8.08 -3.36
N PRO A 22 -22.56 9.42 -3.42
CA PRO A 22 -22.05 10.05 -4.64
C PRO A 22 -20.77 9.46 -5.18
N THR A 23 -19.83 9.05 -4.32
CA THR A 23 -18.57 8.44 -4.74
C THR A 23 -18.77 7.03 -5.30
N CYS A 24 -19.61 6.21 -4.66
CA CYS A 24 -19.91 4.86 -5.15
C CYS A 24 -20.72 4.84 -6.46
N LEU A 25 -21.43 5.92 -6.78
CA LEU A 25 -22.17 6.11 -8.04
C LEU A 25 -21.41 7.00 -9.03
N SER A 26 -20.19 7.42 -8.72
CA SER A 26 -19.40 8.30 -9.57
C SER A 26 -19.05 7.61 -10.90
N ALA A 27 -19.14 8.38 -11.99
CA ALA A 27 -18.64 7.96 -13.30
C ALA A 27 -17.14 8.27 -13.49
N ASP A 28 -16.50 8.98 -12.55
CA ASP A 28 -15.07 9.24 -12.58
C ASP A 28 -14.31 7.93 -12.25
N PRO A 29 -13.47 7.40 -13.16
CA PRO A 29 -12.74 6.16 -12.91
C PRO A 29 -11.79 6.24 -11.72
N ARG A 30 -11.39 7.45 -11.28
CA ARG A 30 -10.54 7.66 -10.10
C ARG A 30 -11.27 7.40 -8.78
N ASP A 31 -12.60 7.32 -8.81
CA ASP A 31 -13.41 6.89 -7.67
C ASP A 31 -13.63 5.37 -7.63
N ASN A 32 -13.15 4.60 -8.63
CA ASN A 32 -13.08 3.15 -8.58
C ASN A 32 -11.74 2.73 -8.01
N ARG A 33 -11.75 2.26 -6.75
CA ARG A 33 -10.54 2.01 -5.97
C ARG A 33 -10.51 0.58 -5.48
N THR A 34 -9.54 -0.19 -5.95
CA THR A 34 -9.22 -1.52 -5.42
C THR A 34 -8.34 -1.41 -4.17
N ASN A 35 -8.14 -2.52 -3.45
CA ASN A 35 -7.35 -2.54 -2.22
C ASN A 35 -5.95 -1.95 -2.42
N ALA A 36 -5.48 -1.18 -1.44
CA ALA A 36 -4.23 -0.44 -1.52
C ALA A 36 -3.04 -1.36 -1.80
N SER A 37 -2.30 -1.05 -2.86
CA SER A 37 -1.09 -1.76 -3.27
C SER A 37 -0.22 -0.88 -4.16
N LEU A 38 1.09 -1.03 -4.05
CA LEU A 38 2.07 -0.29 -4.83
C LEU A 38 2.99 -1.26 -5.57
N LEU A 39 3.19 -1.04 -6.87
CA LEU A 39 4.24 -1.69 -7.66
C LEU A 39 5.42 -0.74 -7.84
N ILE A 40 6.61 -1.21 -7.50
CA ILE A 40 7.87 -0.53 -7.75
C ILE A 40 8.60 -1.25 -8.87
N GLU A 41 8.83 -0.57 -9.98
CA GLU A 41 9.63 -1.05 -11.10
C GLU A 41 11.02 -0.38 -11.04
N SER A 42 12.03 -1.15 -10.69
CA SER A 42 13.40 -0.66 -10.52
C SER A 42 14.41 -1.71 -11.00
N GLN A 43 15.44 -1.29 -11.73
CA GLN A 43 16.52 -2.16 -12.21
C GLN A 43 16.04 -3.43 -12.93
N GLY A 44 14.93 -3.31 -13.66
CA GLY A 44 14.32 -4.44 -14.34
C GLY A 44 13.63 -5.45 -13.40
N ARG A 45 13.30 -5.11 -12.16
CA ARG A 45 12.57 -5.92 -11.17
C ARG A 45 11.24 -5.30 -10.80
N ASN A 46 10.29 -6.16 -10.47
CA ASN A 46 8.96 -5.81 -9.96
C ASN A 46 8.88 -6.14 -8.48
N ILE A 47 8.78 -5.11 -7.65
CA ILE A 47 8.62 -5.21 -6.19
C ILE A 47 7.19 -4.78 -5.86
N LEU A 48 6.42 -5.67 -5.26
CA LEU A 48 5.03 -5.43 -4.88
C LEU A 48 4.95 -5.09 -3.40
N ILE A 49 4.34 -3.97 -3.03
CA ILE A 49 3.95 -3.71 -1.64
C ILE A 49 2.49 -4.08 -1.49
N ASP A 50 2.22 -5.08 -0.65
CA ASP A 50 0.94 -5.70 -0.37
C ASP A 50 0.25 -6.37 -1.57
N CYS A 51 -0.48 -7.44 -1.27
CA CYS A 51 -1.17 -8.27 -2.25
C CYS A 51 -2.57 -8.60 -1.74
N GLY A 52 -3.48 -7.61 -1.83
CA GLY A 52 -4.87 -7.71 -1.38
C GLY A 52 -5.73 -8.57 -2.32
N ARG A 53 -7.00 -8.74 -1.97
CA ARG A 53 -7.97 -9.57 -2.73
C ARG A 53 -8.19 -9.12 -4.18
N ASP A 54 -7.92 -7.86 -4.50
CA ASP A 54 -8.09 -7.30 -5.83
C ASP A 54 -6.85 -7.50 -6.73
N PHE A 55 -5.80 -8.14 -6.21
CA PHE A 55 -4.53 -8.31 -6.91
C PHE A 55 -4.69 -8.92 -8.30
N ARG A 56 -5.56 -9.91 -8.46
CA ARG A 56 -5.79 -10.51 -9.78
C ARG A 56 -6.27 -9.48 -10.80
N GLN A 57 -7.21 -8.60 -10.43
CA GLN A 57 -7.68 -7.54 -11.32
C GLN A 57 -6.59 -6.50 -11.60
N GLN A 58 -5.84 -6.13 -10.58
CA GLN A 58 -4.70 -5.20 -10.68
C GLN A 58 -3.64 -5.76 -11.64
N ALA A 59 -3.25 -7.02 -11.46
CA ALA A 59 -2.27 -7.69 -12.30
C ALA A 59 -2.70 -7.77 -13.77
N LEU A 60 -3.97 -8.10 -14.04
CA LEU A 60 -4.53 -8.14 -15.39
C LEU A 60 -4.59 -6.75 -16.03
N ARG A 61 -5.04 -5.72 -15.29
CA ARG A 61 -5.10 -4.33 -15.77
C ARG A 61 -3.74 -3.82 -16.21
N HIS A 62 -2.72 -4.12 -15.41
CA HIS A 62 -1.34 -3.67 -15.66
C HIS A 62 -0.49 -4.68 -16.45
N ARG A 63 -1.09 -5.81 -16.90
CA ARG A 63 -0.41 -6.86 -17.67
C ARG A 63 0.88 -7.33 -16.98
N LEU A 64 0.83 -7.51 -15.65
CA LEU A 64 1.98 -7.98 -14.90
C LEU A 64 2.38 -9.38 -15.39
N SER A 65 3.62 -9.53 -15.81
CA SER A 65 4.18 -10.81 -16.26
C SER A 65 5.01 -11.50 -15.18
N ARG A 66 5.35 -10.79 -14.10
CA ARG A 66 6.11 -11.29 -12.95
C ARG A 66 5.96 -10.39 -11.73
N VAL A 67 6.20 -10.97 -10.56
CA VAL A 67 6.49 -10.30 -9.30
C VAL A 67 7.78 -10.95 -8.78
N ASP A 68 8.83 -10.14 -8.57
CA ASP A 68 10.13 -10.63 -8.13
C ASP A 68 10.23 -10.65 -6.60
N TYR A 69 9.60 -9.67 -5.93
CA TYR A 69 9.65 -9.49 -4.48
C TYR A 69 8.34 -8.93 -3.95
N ILE A 70 8.03 -9.27 -2.70
CA ILE A 70 6.87 -8.73 -1.99
C ILE A 70 7.36 -8.08 -0.70
N LEU A 71 6.89 -6.87 -0.42
CA LEU A 71 7.04 -6.19 0.87
C LEU A 71 5.68 -6.16 1.55
N LEU A 72 5.57 -6.76 2.72
CA LEU A 72 4.32 -6.84 3.47
C LEU A 72 4.28 -5.76 4.55
N THR A 73 3.26 -4.92 4.52
CA THR A 73 3.04 -3.92 5.57
C THR A 73 2.50 -4.57 6.84
N HIS A 74 1.44 -5.37 6.70
CA HIS A 74 0.79 -6.11 7.79
C HIS A 74 -0.15 -7.19 7.23
N THR A 75 -0.86 -7.92 8.10
CA THR A 75 -1.60 -9.14 7.74
C THR A 75 -3.12 -8.99 7.69
N HIS A 76 -3.68 -7.79 7.53
CA HIS A 76 -5.10 -7.66 7.21
C HIS A 76 -5.39 -8.22 5.82
N PHE A 77 -6.63 -8.73 5.61
CA PHE A 77 -6.99 -9.45 4.39
C PHE A 77 -6.87 -8.62 3.12
N ASP A 78 -7.13 -7.33 3.19
CA ASP A 78 -6.97 -6.40 2.07
C ASP A 78 -5.51 -6.16 1.66
N HIS A 79 -4.54 -6.67 2.45
CA HIS A 79 -3.11 -6.63 2.15
C HIS A 79 -2.50 -8.00 1.81
N VAL A 80 -3.22 -9.11 2.10
CA VAL A 80 -2.65 -10.45 1.91
C VAL A 80 -3.53 -11.42 1.12
N ALA A 81 -4.84 -11.17 0.96
CA ALA A 81 -5.76 -12.16 0.41
C ALA A 81 -5.50 -12.57 -1.05
N GLY A 82 -4.74 -11.76 -1.80
CA GLY A 82 -4.34 -12.05 -3.19
C GLY A 82 -3.06 -12.90 -3.32
N ILE A 83 -2.41 -13.26 -2.22
CA ILE A 83 -1.14 -14.02 -2.24
C ILE A 83 -1.28 -15.35 -3.00
N ASP A 84 -2.44 -16.00 -2.95
CA ASP A 84 -2.64 -17.25 -3.69
C ASP A 84 -2.59 -17.07 -5.23
N ASP A 85 -2.96 -15.90 -5.74
CA ASP A 85 -2.87 -15.59 -7.17
C ASP A 85 -1.42 -15.45 -7.66
N LEU A 86 -0.45 -15.26 -6.77
CA LEU A 86 0.98 -15.18 -7.10
C LEU A 86 1.57 -16.52 -7.56
N ARG A 87 0.84 -17.64 -7.40
CA ARG A 87 1.28 -18.96 -7.87
C ARG A 87 1.66 -19.00 -9.34
N VAL A 88 1.09 -18.09 -10.16
CA VAL A 88 1.43 -18.02 -11.60
C VAL A 88 2.84 -17.49 -11.83
N PHE A 89 3.42 -16.77 -10.87
CA PHE A 89 4.75 -16.19 -10.92
C PHE A 89 5.81 -17.00 -10.15
N SER A 90 5.40 -17.89 -9.22
CA SER A 90 6.29 -18.72 -8.39
C SER A 90 6.50 -20.15 -8.92
N ARG A 91 6.16 -20.39 -10.18
CA ARG A 91 6.25 -21.73 -10.79
C ARG A 91 7.70 -22.23 -10.92
N HIS A 92 7.85 -23.57 -10.93
CA HIS A 92 9.13 -24.26 -11.21
C HIS A 92 10.21 -24.07 -10.13
N GLY A 93 9.81 -24.07 -8.85
CA GLY A 93 10.76 -24.02 -7.74
C GLY A 93 11.45 -22.67 -7.60
N ARG A 94 10.79 -21.59 -7.98
CA ARG A 94 11.25 -20.22 -7.78
C ARG A 94 10.33 -19.52 -6.78
N PRO A 95 10.53 -19.71 -5.47
CA PRO A 95 9.74 -19.05 -4.47
C PRO A 95 9.91 -17.51 -4.59
N ILE A 96 8.83 -16.78 -4.34
CA ILE A 96 8.88 -15.31 -4.29
C ILE A 96 9.28 -14.92 -2.88
N PRO A 97 10.38 -14.17 -2.68
CA PRO A 97 10.74 -13.63 -1.39
C PRO A 97 9.71 -12.63 -0.91
N LEU A 98 9.15 -12.87 0.28
CA LEU A 98 8.20 -12.00 0.97
C LEU A 98 8.85 -11.46 2.23
N PHE A 99 9.10 -10.15 2.23
CA PHE A 99 9.75 -9.40 3.29
C PHE A 99 8.71 -8.77 4.21
N GLY A 100 8.94 -8.84 5.51
CA GLY A 100 8.02 -8.24 6.47
C GLY A 100 8.52 -8.33 7.91
N SER A 101 7.72 -7.83 8.86
CA SER A 101 8.06 -7.96 10.26
C SER A 101 8.01 -9.43 10.72
N PRO A 102 8.87 -9.86 11.63
CA PRO A 102 8.85 -11.24 12.15
C PRO A 102 7.47 -11.67 12.66
N ALA A 103 6.75 -10.76 13.32
CA ALA A 103 5.43 -11.03 13.89
C ALA A 103 4.39 -11.28 12.80
N HIS A 104 4.32 -10.42 11.76
CA HIS A 104 3.37 -10.58 10.66
C HIS A 104 3.69 -11.80 9.80
N LEU A 105 4.97 -12.09 9.56
CA LEU A 105 5.35 -13.31 8.84
C LEU A 105 5.00 -14.60 9.59
N ALA A 106 5.20 -14.62 10.89
CA ALA A 106 4.80 -15.74 11.74
C ALA A 106 3.26 -15.92 11.73
N TYR A 107 2.50 -14.83 11.84
CA TYR A 107 1.05 -14.85 11.78
C TYR A 107 0.54 -15.33 10.41
N LEU A 108 1.08 -14.80 9.32
CA LEU A 108 0.77 -15.22 7.94
C LEU A 108 0.97 -16.72 7.77
N LYS A 109 2.14 -17.21 8.17
CA LYS A 109 2.51 -18.63 8.07
C LYS A 109 1.61 -19.54 8.89
N THR A 110 1.24 -19.13 10.11
CA THR A 110 0.55 -20.00 11.05
C THR A 110 -0.96 -19.98 10.88
N TYR A 111 -1.56 -18.81 10.60
CA TYR A 111 -3.00 -18.64 10.69
C TYR A 111 -3.69 -18.34 9.35
N ILE A 112 -2.99 -17.72 8.39
CA ILE A 112 -3.62 -17.33 7.12
C ILE A 112 -3.28 -18.36 6.03
N TYR A 113 -2.00 -18.61 5.81
CA TYR A 113 -1.50 -19.41 4.70
C TYR A 113 -0.71 -20.64 5.16
N HIS A 114 -1.09 -21.25 6.32
CA HIS A 114 -0.41 -22.43 6.86
C HIS A 114 -0.23 -23.54 5.82
N TYR A 115 -1.22 -23.74 4.93
CA TYR A 115 -1.19 -24.77 3.91
C TYR A 115 -0.08 -24.58 2.86
N LEU A 116 0.45 -23.37 2.68
CA LEU A 116 1.59 -23.12 1.80
C LEU A 116 2.90 -23.65 2.39
N PHE A 117 2.96 -23.79 3.70
CA PHE A 117 4.19 -24.14 4.43
C PHE A 117 4.14 -25.51 5.08
N ASP A 118 2.98 -26.16 5.16
CA ASP A 118 2.84 -27.51 5.71
C ASP A 118 3.07 -28.55 4.62
N PRO A 119 4.17 -29.35 4.72
CA PRO A 119 4.49 -30.36 3.72
C PRO A 119 3.54 -31.56 3.74
N THR A 120 2.74 -31.72 4.78
CA THR A 120 1.79 -32.86 4.91
C THR A 120 0.49 -32.61 4.14
N ILE A 121 0.20 -31.38 3.77
CA ILE A 121 -1.01 -31.02 3.02
C ILE A 121 -0.80 -31.35 1.54
N GLN A 122 -1.71 -32.18 0.99
CA GLN A 122 -1.70 -32.51 -0.43
C GLN A 122 -2.02 -31.27 -1.28
N ARG A 123 -1.12 -30.94 -2.20
CA ARG A 123 -1.23 -29.79 -3.10
C ARG A 123 -1.64 -30.26 -4.50
N GLY A 124 -2.91 -30.01 -4.89
CA GLY A 124 -3.47 -30.53 -6.13
C GLY A 124 -3.07 -29.78 -7.39
N GLY A 125 -3.23 -28.49 -7.44
CA GLY A 125 -3.04 -27.66 -8.67
C GLY A 125 -1.84 -26.72 -8.66
N GLY A 126 -0.93 -26.91 -7.72
CA GLY A 126 0.14 -25.96 -7.41
C GLY A 126 -0.35 -24.89 -6.44
N VAL A 127 0.55 -24.38 -5.65
CA VAL A 127 0.34 -23.30 -4.68
C VAL A 127 1.38 -22.21 -4.89
N THR A 128 1.15 -21.04 -4.34
CA THR A 128 2.17 -20.00 -4.30
C THR A 128 3.36 -20.48 -3.46
N GLU A 129 4.56 -20.42 -4.03
CA GLU A 129 5.79 -20.71 -3.32
C GLU A 129 6.37 -19.40 -2.80
N LEU A 130 6.52 -19.28 -1.47
CA LEU A 130 7.04 -18.08 -0.80
C LEU A 130 8.29 -18.44 0.01
N GLU A 131 9.25 -17.52 -0.01
CA GLU A 131 10.36 -17.46 0.92
C GLU A 131 10.10 -16.33 1.91
N LEU A 132 9.85 -16.62 3.19
CA LEU A 132 9.59 -15.61 4.20
C LEU A 132 10.90 -15.03 4.71
N VAL A 133 11.10 -13.72 4.52
CA VAL A 133 12.31 -12.99 4.90
C VAL A 133 11.98 -11.95 5.96
N ALA A 134 12.32 -12.23 7.21
CA ALA A 134 12.16 -11.25 8.28
C ALA A 134 13.17 -10.11 8.11
N VAL A 135 12.67 -8.86 8.17
CA VAL A 135 13.52 -7.67 8.03
C VAL A 135 13.56 -6.86 9.31
N GLY A 136 14.73 -6.25 9.55
CA GLY A 136 14.92 -5.25 10.57
C GLY A 136 14.74 -3.84 10.00
N GLU A 137 15.43 -2.88 10.62
CA GLU A 137 15.32 -1.46 10.27
C GLU A 137 15.75 -1.16 8.82
N ARG A 138 16.72 -1.89 8.29
CA ARG A 138 17.31 -1.70 6.95
C ARG A 138 17.61 -3.03 6.31
N PHE A 139 17.40 -3.10 5.00
CA PHE A 139 17.78 -4.27 4.19
C PHE A 139 18.11 -3.84 2.76
N MET A 140 18.90 -4.66 2.09
CA MET A 140 19.25 -4.44 0.69
C MET A 140 18.38 -5.32 -0.20
N LEU A 141 17.87 -4.73 -1.27
CA LEU A 141 17.14 -5.44 -2.30
C LEU A 141 17.66 -4.99 -3.68
N GLU A 142 18.25 -5.92 -4.44
CA GLU A 142 18.85 -5.66 -5.75
C GLU A 142 19.77 -4.41 -5.76
N GLY A 143 20.64 -4.28 -4.76
CA GLY A 143 21.55 -3.15 -4.64
C GLY A 143 20.94 -1.83 -4.17
N SER A 144 19.63 -1.78 -3.97
CA SER A 144 18.92 -0.63 -3.42
C SER A 144 18.69 -0.79 -1.92
N LEU A 145 18.91 0.28 -1.16
CA LEU A 145 18.61 0.32 0.27
C LEU A 145 17.13 0.55 0.50
N PHE A 146 16.52 -0.34 1.30
CA PHE A 146 15.19 -0.19 1.85
C PHE A 146 15.28 0.01 3.37
N GLU A 147 14.44 0.91 3.89
CA GLU A 147 14.28 1.11 5.33
C GLU A 147 12.83 0.82 5.72
N THR A 148 12.64 0.09 6.81
CA THR A 148 11.31 -0.04 7.41
C THR A 148 10.94 1.25 8.14
N LEU A 149 9.67 1.59 8.07
CA LEU A 149 9.04 2.71 8.73
C LEU A 149 8.00 2.16 9.72
N PRO A 150 8.39 1.81 10.96
CA PRO A 150 7.44 1.35 11.97
C PRO A 150 6.34 2.40 12.19
N ALA A 151 5.10 1.95 12.21
CA ALA A 151 3.92 2.78 12.38
C ALA A 151 2.87 2.02 13.20
N TRP A 152 1.83 2.71 13.63
CA TRP A 152 0.73 2.13 14.38
C TRP A 152 -0.57 2.22 13.58
N HIS A 153 -1.26 1.10 13.48
CA HIS A 153 -2.61 0.94 12.98
C HIS A 153 -3.52 0.56 14.15
N GLY A 154 -4.01 1.57 14.88
CA GLY A 154 -4.56 1.37 16.21
C GLY A 154 -3.49 0.83 17.17
N GLU A 155 -3.70 -0.39 17.68
CA GLU A 155 -2.76 -1.07 18.59
C GLU A 155 -1.83 -2.05 17.85
N ILE A 156 -1.96 -2.18 16.52
CA ILE A 156 -1.14 -3.08 15.71
C ILE A 156 0.06 -2.30 15.16
N GLU A 157 1.28 -2.80 15.39
CA GLU A 157 2.46 -2.28 14.73
C GLU A 157 2.47 -2.76 13.27
N VAL A 158 2.64 -1.83 12.33
CA VAL A 158 2.70 -2.08 10.90
C VAL A 158 3.98 -1.48 10.32
N TYR A 159 4.38 -1.92 9.14
CA TYR A 159 5.51 -1.34 8.43
C TYR A 159 5.05 -0.51 7.23
N GLY A 160 5.57 0.71 7.13
CA GLY A 160 5.78 1.35 5.84
C GLY A 160 7.18 1.05 5.33
N TYR A 161 7.49 1.52 4.13
CA TYR A 161 8.79 1.33 3.50
C TYR A 161 9.31 2.62 2.90
N LYS A 162 10.60 2.93 3.16
CA LYS A 162 11.35 3.99 2.50
C LYS A 162 12.38 3.37 1.58
N PHE A 163 12.47 3.88 0.35
CA PHE A 163 13.38 3.40 -0.69
C PHE A 163 13.74 4.57 -1.61
N GLY A 164 15.03 4.80 -1.79
CA GLY A 164 15.51 6.00 -2.47
C GLY A 164 14.94 7.27 -1.82
N GLY A 165 14.44 8.19 -2.61
CA GLY A 165 13.74 9.41 -2.14
C GLY A 165 12.25 9.23 -1.86
N CYS A 166 11.73 7.99 -1.82
CA CYS A 166 10.30 7.68 -1.70
C CYS A 166 9.96 7.02 -0.38
N ALA A 167 8.72 7.22 0.09
CA ALA A 167 8.14 6.43 1.17
C ALA A 167 6.68 6.06 0.87
N TYR A 168 6.28 4.88 1.33
CA TYR A 168 4.92 4.36 1.28
C TYR A 168 4.47 3.93 2.68
N LEU A 169 3.34 4.49 3.15
CA LEU A 169 2.69 4.18 4.41
C LEU A 169 1.17 4.13 4.16
N SER A 170 0.54 2.96 4.19
CA SER A 170 -0.91 2.82 3.90
C SER A 170 -1.77 2.98 5.15
N ASP A 171 -1.66 2.06 6.09
CA ASP A 171 -2.54 1.91 7.24
C ASP A 171 -1.88 2.49 8.49
N VAL A 172 -2.10 3.77 8.74
CA VAL A 172 -1.46 4.47 9.86
C VAL A 172 -2.45 5.34 10.61
N SER A 173 -2.36 5.29 11.94
CA SER A 173 -3.07 6.19 12.86
C SER A 173 -2.10 7.02 13.70
N ARG A 174 -0.84 6.56 13.82
CA ARG A 174 0.20 7.22 14.60
C ARG A 174 1.59 6.77 14.10
N LEU A 175 2.53 7.69 14.09
CA LEU A 175 3.94 7.43 13.79
C LEU A 175 4.81 7.70 15.00
N PRO A 176 5.79 6.83 15.31
CA PRO A 176 6.89 7.16 16.22
C PRO A 176 7.69 8.34 15.67
N GLU A 177 8.24 9.17 16.57
CA GLU A 177 9.09 10.32 16.18
C GLU A 177 10.26 9.89 15.27
N ALA A 178 10.89 8.76 15.55
CA ALA A 178 11.98 8.22 14.73
C ALA A 178 11.53 7.92 13.29
N THR A 179 10.27 7.51 13.09
CA THR A 179 9.70 7.33 11.75
C THR A 179 9.43 8.67 11.08
N VAL A 180 8.86 9.64 11.81
CA VAL A 180 8.63 10.99 11.27
C VAL A 180 9.93 11.61 10.78
N GLN A 181 11.02 11.49 11.55
CA GLN A 181 12.34 11.99 11.15
C GLN A 181 12.86 11.39 9.83
N LYS A 182 12.50 10.15 9.51
CA LYS A 182 12.87 9.53 8.23
C LYS A 182 12.07 10.06 7.03
N LEU A 183 10.96 10.77 7.26
CA LEU A 183 10.10 11.31 6.19
C LEU A 183 10.53 12.69 5.69
N TYR A 184 11.44 13.38 6.37
CA TYR A 184 11.94 14.66 5.88
C TYR A 184 12.76 14.50 4.60
N GLY A 185 12.60 15.47 3.69
CA GLY A 185 13.38 15.55 2.44
C GLY A 185 13.00 14.50 1.39
N LEU A 186 11.85 13.87 1.49
CA LEU A 186 11.36 12.93 0.48
C LEU A 186 11.00 13.64 -0.83
N GLU A 187 11.34 12.99 -1.93
CA GLU A 187 10.85 13.34 -3.27
C GLU A 187 9.37 12.98 -3.43
N VAL A 188 8.98 11.79 -2.93
CA VAL A 188 7.61 11.28 -3.01
C VAL A 188 7.21 10.66 -1.67
N LEU A 189 6.07 11.09 -1.14
CA LEU A 189 5.40 10.43 -0.02
C LEU A 189 4.03 9.92 -0.47
N VAL A 190 3.81 8.61 -0.35
CA VAL A 190 2.48 7.98 -0.48
C VAL A 190 2.00 7.65 0.93
N LEU A 191 0.92 8.31 1.37
CA LEU A 191 0.46 8.27 2.76
C LEU A 191 -1.02 7.92 2.86
N GLY A 192 -1.35 6.99 3.73
CA GLY A 192 -2.73 6.60 4.03
C GLY A 192 -3.53 7.75 4.63
N ALA A 193 -4.74 7.98 4.08
CA ALA A 193 -5.67 9.01 4.52
C ALA A 193 -7.11 8.55 4.31
N LEU A 194 -7.64 7.79 5.27
CA LEU A 194 -8.85 7.00 5.08
C LEU A 194 -10.06 7.83 4.63
N ARG A 195 -10.38 8.91 5.38
CA ARG A 195 -11.65 9.63 5.24
C ARG A 195 -11.62 11.01 5.91
N HIS A 196 -12.77 11.73 5.82
CA HIS A 196 -12.92 13.04 6.45
C HIS A 196 -13.07 12.96 7.98
N ALA A 197 -13.91 12.04 8.47
CA ALA A 197 -14.21 11.87 9.89
C ALA A 197 -13.11 11.05 10.63
N PRO A 198 -12.87 11.30 11.92
CA PRO A 198 -11.91 10.56 12.72
C PRO A 198 -12.12 9.03 12.67
N HIS A 199 -11.03 8.28 12.70
CA HIS A 199 -11.02 6.83 12.76
C HIS A 199 -9.99 6.37 13.79
N PRO A 200 -10.27 5.31 14.60
CA PRO A 200 -9.36 4.88 15.65
C PRO A 200 -8.03 4.31 15.13
N THR A 201 -8.02 3.79 13.90
CA THR A 201 -6.88 3.06 13.36
C THR A 201 -6.25 3.69 12.11
N HIS A 202 -6.80 4.79 11.59
CA HIS A 202 -6.29 5.46 10.39
C HIS A 202 -6.25 6.96 10.56
N PHE A 203 -5.32 7.62 9.88
CA PHE A 203 -5.37 9.05 9.69
C PHE A 203 -6.60 9.48 8.88
N THR A 204 -7.17 10.61 9.25
CA THR A 204 -8.05 11.40 8.37
C THR A 204 -7.21 12.13 7.33
N LEU A 205 -7.87 12.64 6.26
CA LEU A 205 -7.22 13.53 5.30
C LEU A 205 -6.54 14.74 5.98
N SER A 206 -7.19 15.34 6.97
CA SER A 206 -6.62 16.49 7.70
C SER A 206 -5.40 16.11 8.54
N GLN A 207 -5.42 14.95 9.20
CA GLN A 207 -4.28 14.49 9.99
C GLN A 207 -3.08 14.12 9.10
N ALA A 208 -3.34 13.43 7.99
CA ALA A 208 -2.30 13.08 7.02
C ALA A 208 -1.71 14.34 6.37
N LEU A 209 -2.54 15.35 6.06
CA LEU A 209 -2.08 16.62 5.52
C LEU A 209 -1.26 17.42 6.54
N ALA A 210 -1.63 17.39 7.82
CA ALA A 210 -0.86 18.05 8.89
C ALA A 210 0.54 17.44 9.02
N LEU A 211 0.66 16.11 9.03
CA LEU A 211 1.95 15.42 9.02
C LEU A 211 2.76 15.79 7.77
N ALA A 212 2.13 15.76 6.58
CA ALA A 212 2.81 16.10 5.34
C ALA A 212 3.30 17.56 5.31
N SER A 213 2.53 18.49 5.93
CA SER A 213 2.92 19.90 6.07
C SER A 213 4.12 20.10 6.99
N GLU A 214 4.34 19.18 7.93
CA GLU A 214 5.51 19.14 8.79
C GLU A 214 6.74 18.62 8.04
N VAL A 215 6.63 17.43 7.40
CA VAL A 215 7.78 16.76 6.77
C VAL A 215 8.11 17.27 5.37
N LYS A 216 7.18 17.98 4.73
CA LYS A 216 7.32 18.70 3.46
C LYS A 216 7.92 17.87 2.33
N PRO A 217 7.31 16.76 1.93
CA PRO A 217 7.75 16.03 0.76
C PRO A 217 7.57 16.91 -0.51
N ARG A 218 8.35 16.67 -1.54
CA ARG A 218 8.21 17.41 -2.81
C ARG A 218 6.87 17.09 -3.48
N ARG A 219 6.45 15.81 -3.48
CA ARG A 219 5.15 15.35 -3.99
C ARG A 219 4.47 14.47 -2.95
N LEU A 220 3.19 14.68 -2.73
CA LEU A 220 2.36 13.95 -1.77
C LEU A 220 1.21 13.26 -2.48
N PHE A 221 1.01 11.96 -2.21
CA PHE A 221 -0.11 11.21 -2.73
C PHE A 221 -0.85 10.52 -1.57
N PHE A 222 -2.13 10.83 -1.40
CA PHE A 222 -2.95 10.17 -0.40
C PHE A 222 -3.54 8.86 -0.95
N THR A 223 -3.42 7.77 -0.20
CA THR A 223 -3.91 6.44 -0.55
C THR A 223 -4.79 5.84 0.55
N HIS A 224 -5.25 4.61 0.37
CA HIS A 224 -6.15 3.90 1.29
C HIS A 224 -7.47 4.65 1.55
N LEU A 225 -8.03 5.21 0.48
CA LEU A 225 -9.17 6.13 0.50
C LEU A 225 -10.50 5.37 0.56
N CYS A 226 -11.43 5.86 1.38
CA CYS A 226 -12.76 5.30 1.54
C CYS A 226 -13.78 6.01 0.60
N HIS A 227 -15.03 5.54 0.62
CA HIS A 227 -16.08 5.97 -0.29
C HIS A 227 -16.72 7.32 0.06
N ASP A 228 -16.33 7.99 1.13
CA ASP A 228 -16.73 9.37 1.43
C ASP A 228 -15.78 10.43 0.81
N VAL A 229 -14.68 9.97 0.22
CA VAL A 229 -13.67 10.82 -0.44
C VAL A 229 -13.95 10.87 -1.94
N LEU A 230 -14.74 11.85 -2.39
CA LEU A 230 -14.98 12.08 -3.82
C LEU A 230 -13.75 12.75 -4.46
N HIS A 231 -13.13 12.09 -5.43
CA HIS A 231 -11.81 12.46 -5.98
C HIS A 231 -11.77 13.92 -6.44
N ALA A 232 -12.62 14.29 -7.39
CA ALA A 232 -12.61 15.62 -7.98
C ALA A 232 -12.82 16.74 -6.95
N LYS A 233 -13.67 16.48 -5.94
CA LYS A 233 -13.98 17.46 -4.89
C LYS A 233 -12.78 17.73 -3.98
N VAL A 234 -12.06 16.68 -3.58
CA VAL A 234 -10.91 16.81 -2.68
C VAL A 234 -9.70 17.38 -3.42
N GLU A 235 -9.45 16.96 -4.66
CA GLU A 235 -8.40 17.54 -5.51
C GLU A 235 -8.58 19.06 -5.66
N GLN A 236 -9.77 19.51 -5.95
CA GLN A 236 -10.08 20.93 -6.04
C GLN A 236 -9.83 21.65 -4.69
N ALA A 237 -10.16 21.00 -3.58
CA ALA A 237 -10.04 21.57 -2.24
C ALA A 237 -8.58 21.85 -1.82
N PHE A 238 -7.60 21.10 -2.33
CA PHE A 238 -6.17 21.35 -2.04
C PHE A 238 -5.71 22.73 -2.53
N GLY A 239 -6.16 23.18 -3.68
CA GLY A 239 -5.81 24.49 -4.23
C GLY A 239 -6.75 25.64 -3.81
N GLN A 240 -7.84 25.37 -3.07
CA GLN A 240 -8.86 26.35 -2.77
C GLN A 240 -8.61 27.06 -1.42
N PRO A 241 -8.27 28.35 -1.37
CA PRO A 241 -8.15 29.12 -0.14
C PRO A 241 -9.42 29.04 0.71
N GLY A 242 -9.26 28.78 2.02
CA GLY A 242 -10.38 28.62 2.95
C GLY A 242 -10.97 27.21 3.01
N SER A 243 -10.54 26.30 2.15
CA SER A 243 -10.85 24.87 2.28
C SER A 243 -10.15 24.27 3.51
N PRO A 244 -10.77 23.30 4.21
CA PRO A 244 -10.11 22.56 5.29
C PRO A 244 -8.90 21.74 4.82
N TYR A 245 -8.73 21.58 3.50
CA TYR A 245 -7.61 20.84 2.87
C TYR A 245 -6.67 21.74 2.08
N HIS A 246 -6.84 23.06 2.16
CA HIS A 246 -5.96 23.98 1.45
C HIS A 246 -4.49 23.76 1.84
N THR A 247 -3.62 23.62 0.85
CA THR A 247 -2.18 23.41 1.04
C THR A 247 -1.35 24.01 -0.08
N ASN A 248 -0.12 24.39 0.24
CA ASN A 248 0.90 24.79 -0.75
C ASN A 248 1.80 23.60 -1.17
N LEU A 249 1.55 22.40 -0.65
CA LEU A 249 2.24 21.20 -1.09
C LEU A 249 1.72 20.76 -2.47
N ASP A 250 2.57 20.09 -3.24
CA ASP A 250 2.16 19.37 -4.43
C ASP A 250 1.45 18.06 -3.99
N ALA A 251 0.18 18.20 -3.60
CA ALA A 251 -0.62 17.18 -2.95
C ALA A 251 -1.75 16.69 -3.86
N HIS A 252 -1.89 15.37 -3.96
CA HIS A 252 -2.86 14.69 -4.80
C HIS A 252 -3.50 13.50 -4.10
N LEU A 253 -4.69 13.11 -4.56
CA LEU A 253 -5.24 11.80 -4.25
C LEU A 253 -4.66 10.75 -5.22
N ALA A 254 -4.19 9.64 -4.69
CA ALA A 254 -3.86 8.49 -5.51
C ALA A 254 -5.12 7.89 -6.13
N TYR A 255 -4.96 7.27 -7.29
CA TYR A 255 -6.00 6.48 -7.96
C TYR A 255 -5.38 5.26 -8.62
N ASP A 256 -6.21 4.24 -8.87
CA ASP A 256 -5.77 2.99 -9.45
C ASP A 256 -5.18 3.21 -10.85
N GLY A 257 -3.92 2.86 -11.03
CA GLY A 257 -3.18 3.03 -12.27
C GLY A 257 -2.34 4.30 -12.36
N LEU A 258 -2.34 5.15 -11.32
CA LEU A 258 -1.44 6.32 -11.26
C LEU A 258 0.02 5.88 -11.33
N GLN A 259 0.78 6.46 -12.26
CA GLN A 259 2.22 6.24 -12.42
C GLN A 259 3.00 7.47 -11.98
N ILE A 260 4.06 7.25 -11.22
CA ILE A 260 4.92 8.28 -10.67
C ILE A 260 6.36 7.94 -11.03
N GLU A 261 7.01 8.78 -11.83
CA GLU A 261 8.43 8.65 -12.15
C GLU A 261 9.28 9.32 -11.06
N VAL A 262 10.37 8.62 -10.65
CA VAL A 262 11.32 9.07 -9.61
C VAL A 262 12.75 8.80 -10.02
#